data_dff6447eb187cc6c98e7851fcff1f118
#
_entry.id   dff6447eb187cc6c98e7851fcff1f118
#
_cell.length_a   1.000
_cell.length_b   1.000
_cell.length_c   1.000
_cell.angle_alpha   90.00
_cell.angle_beta   90.00
_cell.angle_gamma   90.00
#
_symmetry.space_group_name_H-M   'P 1'
#
loop_
_entity.id
_entity.type
_entity.pdbx_description
1 polymer ?
#
loop_
_entity_poly.entity_id
_entity_poly.type
_entity_poly.pdbx_seq_one_letter_code
_entity_poly.pdbx_strand_id
1 'polypeptide(L)'
;MWRAAPSEKKQIIIMKICFKLFGVNAELLIDHAWGYEPCTIAQIKAYRPQANSSGSGQVLQCPYPADKARIVVQEMTDQLVLDLVEHGFVTDQIVLTVGYDIENLTDPVRAKRYHGEVTTDRYGRKIPKHAHGTANLQNHTSSAITVVEKTLELYDRIINPDLLIRRIYVTACHVRTEQEAQKEQTYEQMSLFDFAEETEEQKAQKQALQKEKQMQKAMLSIKQRYGKNAILKGTNFKEGATMRQRNGQIGGHRA
;
A
#
# COMPACT_ATOMS: atom_id res chain seq x y z
N MET A 1 -7.98 41.60 -21.10
CA MET A 1 -8.73 41.47 -22.35
C MET A 1 -9.50 40.16 -22.31
N TRP A 2 -10.76 40.19 -21.87
CA TRP A 2 -11.62 39.01 -21.75
C TRP A 2 -12.07 38.61 -23.15
N ARG A 3 -11.69 37.43 -23.62
CA ARG A 3 -12.22 36.89 -24.89
C ARG A 3 -13.69 36.53 -24.67
N ALA A 4 -14.57 36.93 -25.59
CA ALA A 4 -15.99 36.56 -25.57
C ALA A 4 -16.14 35.05 -25.50
N ALA A 5 -17.13 34.58 -24.71
CA ALA A 5 -17.46 33.16 -24.60
C ALA A 5 -17.72 32.56 -26.00
N PRO A 6 -17.28 31.33 -26.26
CA PRO A 6 -17.55 30.67 -27.53
C PRO A 6 -19.06 30.51 -27.74
N SER A 7 -19.51 30.56 -29.01
CA SER A 7 -20.94 30.34 -29.35
C SER A 7 -21.39 28.94 -28.85
N GLU A 8 -22.66 28.79 -28.51
CA GLU A 8 -23.24 27.51 -27.98
C GLU A 8 -22.84 26.28 -28.83
N LYS A 9 -22.85 26.40 -30.18
CA LYS A 9 -22.42 25.31 -31.05
C LYS A 9 -20.97 24.93 -30.85
N LYS A 10 -20.07 25.89 -30.61
CA LYS A 10 -18.66 25.61 -30.32
C LYS A 10 -18.48 24.98 -28.94
N GLN A 11 -19.26 25.38 -27.94
CA GLN A 11 -19.24 24.77 -26.62
C GLN A 11 -19.64 23.29 -26.67
N ILE A 12 -20.72 22.95 -27.38
CA ILE A 12 -21.19 21.57 -27.55
C ILE A 12 -20.13 20.70 -28.25
N ILE A 13 -19.42 21.23 -29.25
CA ILE A 13 -18.36 20.52 -29.96
C ILE A 13 -17.18 20.26 -29.02
N ILE A 14 -16.75 21.27 -28.26
CA ILE A 14 -15.66 21.13 -27.28
C ILE A 14 -16.03 20.09 -26.22
N MET A 15 -17.25 20.13 -25.67
CA MET A 15 -17.72 19.14 -24.71
C MET A 15 -17.67 17.72 -25.28
N LYS A 16 -18.18 17.49 -26.49
CA LYS A 16 -18.12 16.18 -27.16
C LYS A 16 -16.68 15.68 -27.35
N ILE A 17 -15.74 16.57 -27.67
CA ILE A 17 -14.32 16.22 -27.81
C ILE A 17 -13.74 15.86 -26.44
N CYS A 18 -14.06 16.62 -25.39
CA CYS A 18 -13.61 16.33 -24.03
C CYS A 18 -14.13 14.97 -23.56
N PHE A 19 -15.42 14.66 -23.74
CA PHE A 19 -15.97 13.35 -23.39
C PHE A 19 -15.34 12.19 -24.19
N LYS A 20 -15.01 12.42 -25.47
CA LYS A 20 -14.32 11.41 -26.29
C LYS A 20 -12.89 11.14 -25.82
N LEU A 21 -12.17 12.17 -25.33
CA LEU A 21 -10.77 12.07 -24.90
C LEU A 21 -10.63 11.61 -23.45
N PHE A 22 -11.50 12.06 -22.54
CA PHE A 22 -11.34 11.92 -21.10
C PHE A 22 -12.45 11.08 -20.43
N GLY A 23 -13.46 10.62 -21.21
CA GLY A 23 -14.59 9.85 -20.67
C GLY A 23 -15.34 10.64 -19.58
N VAL A 24 -15.73 9.97 -18.50
CA VAL A 24 -16.45 10.57 -17.37
C VAL A 24 -15.68 11.69 -16.68
N ASN A 25 -14.36 11.69 -16.75
CA ASN A 25 -13.53 12.76 -16.18
C ASN A 25 -13.66 14.10 -16.93
N ALA A 26 -14.26 14.09 -18.13
CA ALA A 26 -14.51 15.31 -18.90
C ALA A 26 -15.43 16.28 -18.16
N GLU A 27 -16.40 15.78 -17.40
CA GLU A 27 -17.33 16.58 -16.61
C GLU A 27 -16.57 17.40 -15.57
N LEU A 28 -15.71 16.76 -14.79
CA LEU A 28 -14.86 17.42 -13.80
C LEU A 28 -13.96 18.50 -14.43
N LEU A 29 -13.36 18.18 -15.60
CA LEU A 29 -12.50 19.13 -16.30
C LEU A 29 -13.26 20.35 -16.79
N ILE A 30 -14.49 20.17 -17.29
CA ILE A 30 -15.37 21.26 -17.75
C ILE A 30 -15.79 22.11 -16.57
N ASP A 31 -16.27 21.51 -15.49
CA ASP A 31 -16.70 22.20 -14.26
C ASP A 31 -15.57 23.05 -13.68
N HIS A 32 -14.39 22.46 -13.49
CA HIS A 32 -13.21 23.19 -12.99
C HIS A 32 -12.75 24.30 -13.93
N ALA A 33 -12.87 24.12 -15.26
CA ALA A 33 -12.55 25.18 -16.21
C ALA A 33 -13.51 26.37 -16.10
N TRP A 34 -14.74 26.15 -15.65
CA TRP A 34 -15.72 27.19 -15.33
C TRP A 34 -15.61 27.72 -13.89
N GLY A 35 -14.69 27.20 -13.10
CA GLY A 35 -14.51 27.56 -11.68
C GLY A 35 -15.57 26.96 -10.77
N TYR A 36 -16.27 25.93 -11.22
CA TYR A 36 -17.23 25.19 -10.41
C TYR A 36 -16.59 23.97 -9.76
N GLU A 37 -16.63 23.91 -8.43
CA GLU A 37 -16.19 22.78 -7.62
C GLU A 37 -17.38 22.32 -6.76
N PRO A 38 -18.02 21.20 -7.14
CA PRO A 38 -19.21 20.72 -6.42
C PRO A 38 -18.86 20.12 -5.05
N CYS A 39 -17.60 19.72 -4.86
CA CYS A 39 -17.17 19.05 -3.63
C CYS A 39 -16.57 20.05 -2.64
N THR A 40 -17.23 20.22 -1.50
CA THR A 40 -16.74 21.08 -0.42
C THR A 40 -15.78 20.34 0.50
N ILE A 41 -14.92 21.09 1.21
CA ILE A 41 -14.03 20.53 2.25
C ILE A 41 -14.82 19.77 3.33
N ALA A 42 -16.03 20.23 3.66
CA ALA A 42 -16.91 19.56 4.62
C ALA A 42 -17.34 18.17 4.11
N GLN A 43 -17.69 18.06 2.83
CA GLN A 43 -18.04 16.79 2.19
C GLN A 43 -16.84 15.84 2.11
N ILE A 44 -15.65 16.36 1.78
CA ILE A 44 -14.41 15.55 1.80
C ILE A 44 -14.14 14.99 3.19
N LYS A 45 -14.29 15.82 4.24
CA LYS A 45 -14.11 15.38 5.63
C LYS A 45 -15.17 14.37 6.09
N ALA A 46 -16.39 14.48 5.59
CA ALA A 46 -17.49 13.58 5.92
C ALA A 46 -17.48 12.28 5.12
N TYR A 47 -16.72 12.23 4.01
CA TYR A 47 -16.66 11.05 3.14
C TYR A 47 -16.14 9.83 3.89
N ARG A 48 -16.86 8.73 3.77
CA ARG A 48 -16.45 7.42 4.27
C ARG A 48 -16.31 6.48 3.06
N PRO A 49 -15.10 6.01 2.73
CA PRO A 49 -14.90 5.09 1.62
C PRO A 49 -15.64 3.78 1.87
N GLN A 50 -16.23 3.21 0.83
CA GLN A 50 -16.90 1.91 0.91
C GLN A 50 -15.88 0.76 0.98
N ALA A 51 -14.71 0.92 0.36
CA ALA A 51 -13.64 -0.06 0.42
C ALA A 51 -12.70 0.27 1.58
N ASN A 52 -12.60 -0.66 2.52
CA ASN A 52 -11.70 -0.53 3.66
C ASN A 52 -10.33 -1.12 3.30
N SER A 53 -9.46 -0.28 2.77
CA SER A 53 -8.07 -0.64 2.50
C SER A 53 -7.13 0.47 2.95
N SER A 54 -5.94 0.10 3.40
CA SER A 54 -4.85 1.01 3.72
C SER A 54 -3.61 0.57 2.99
N GLY A 55 -2.92 1.47 2.31
CA GLY A 55 -1.77 1.10 1.51
C GLY A 55 -0.71 2.17 1.44
N SER A 56 0.47 1.74 1.04
CA SER A 56 1.65 2.57 0.92
C SER A 56 2.40 2.21 -0.36
N GLY A 57 2.83 3.23 -1.09
CA GLY A 57 3.63 3.08 -2.30
C GLY A 57 4.98 3.78 -2.18
N GLN A 58 5.99 3.22 -2.84
CA GLN A 58 7.31 3.84 -2.95
C GLN A 58 7.87 3.65 -4.36
N VAL A 59 8.42 4.73 -4.92
CA VAL A 59 9.31 4.69 -6.08
C VAL A 59 10.74 4.79 -5.56
N LEU A 60 11.57 3.80 -5.89
CA LEU A 60 12.97 3.76 -5.46
C LEU A 60 13.77 4.81 -6.23
N GLN A 61 14.80 5.40 -5.62
CA GLN A 61 15.64 6.42 -6.25
C GLN A 61 16.45 5.87 -7.42
N CYS A 62 16.91 4.62 -7.31
CA CYS A 62 17.57 3.88 -8.37
C CYS A 62 16.97 2.45 -8.48
N PRO A 63 17.22 1.74 -9.57
CA PRO A 63 16.81 0.34 -9.70
C PRO A 63 17.48 -0.52 -8.63
N TYR A 64 16.70 -1.38 -7.97
CA TYR A 64 17.18 -2.27 -6.92
C TYR A 64 17.15 -3.73 -7.38
N PRO A 65 18.17 -4.53 -7.05
CA PRO A 65 18.10 -5.98 -7.16
C PRO A 65 17.08 -6.53 -6.14
N ALA A 66 16.63 -7.76 -6.36
CA ALA A 66 15.53 -8.36 -5.60
C ALA A 66 15.82 -8.46 -4.09
N ASP A 67 17.02 -8.75 -3.68
CA ASP A 67 17.45 -8.84 -2.27
C ASP A 67 17.33 -7.50 -1.54
N LYS A 68 17.78 -6.40 -2.16
CA LYS A 68 17.63 -5.06 -1.58
C LYS A 68 16.16 -4.61 -1.56
N ALA A 69 15.41 -4.87 -2.62
CA ALA A 69 13.99 -4.55 -2.68
C ALA A 69 13.18 -5.33 -1.61
N ARG A 70 13.57 -6.56 -1.28
CA ARG A 70 12.97 -7.36 -0.21
C ARG A 70 13.06 -6.65 1.16
N ILE A 71 14.18 -5.98 1.45
CA ILE A 71 14.34 -5.18 2.68
C ILE A 71 13.32 -4.02 2.68
N VAL A 72 13.16 -3.34 1.55
CA VAL A 72 12.18 -2.24 1.42
C VAL A 72 10.75 -2.74 1.60
N VAL A 73 10.39 -3.90 1.04
CA VAL A 73 9.08 -4.53 1.26
C VAL A 73 8.85 -4.79 2.75
N GLN A 74 9.84 -5.33 3.45
CA GLN A 74 9.78 -5.55 4.89
C GLN A 74 9.55 -4.24 5.66
N GLU A 75 10.32 -3.19 5.37
CA GLU A 75 10.17 -1.87 5.99
C GLU A 75 8.80 -1.26 5.76
N MET A 76 8.30 -1.35 4.52
CA MET A 76 7.00 -0.80 4.16
C MET A 76 5.85 -1.55 4.86
N THR A 77 5.96 -2.87 4.97
CA THR A 77 4.98 -3.70 5.66
C THR A 77 4.99 -3.44 7.17
N ASP A 78 6.17 -3.35 7.77
CA ASP A 78 6.31 -2.98 9.18
C ASP A 78 5.65 -1.62 9.50
N GLN A 79 5.85 -0.63 8.64
CA GLN A 79 5.22 0.69 8.83
C GLN A 79 3.71 0.62 8.63
N LEU A 80 3.23 -0.10 7.61
CA LEU A 80 1.80 -0.28 7.36
C LEU A 80 1.09 -0.90 8.56
N VAL A 81 1.71 -1.92 9.18
CA VAL A 81 1.16 -2.54 10.39
C VAL A 81 1.15 -1.58 11.58
N LEU A 82 2.19 -0.76 11.75
CA LEU A 82 2.19 0.27 12.79
C LEU A 82 1.07 1.29 12.58
N ASP A 83 0.80 1.68 11.33
CA ASP A 83 -0.29 2.60 10.99
C ASP A 83 -1.67 1.94 11.30
N LEU A 84 -1.83 0.64 11.05
CA LEU A 84 -3.04 -0.09 11.46
C LEU A 84 -3.22 -0.10 12.98
N VAL A 85 -2.16 -0.38 13.74
CA VAL A 85 -2.19 -0.38 15.21
C VAL A 85 -2.51 1.01 15.77
N GLU A 86 -1.98 2.07 15.18
CA GLU A 86 -2.24 3.47 15.58
C GLU A 86 -3.73 3.81 15.49
N HIS A 87 -4.42 3.30 14.47
CA HIS A 87 -5.84 3.56 14.23
C HIS A 87 -6.77 2.48 14.82
N GLY A 88 -6.24 1.45 15.49
CA GLY A 88 -7.02 0.35 16.05
C GLY A 88 -7.61 -0.57 14.97
N PHE A 89 -6.95 -0.72 13.84
CA PHE A 89 -7.36 -1.52 12.70
C PHE A 89 -6.65 -2.87 12.64
N VAL A 90 -7.30 -3.82 11.99
CA VAL A 90 -6.80 -5.16 11.66
C VAL A 90 -7.11 -5.49 10.21
N THR A 91 -6.37 -6.42 9.62
CA THR A 91 -6.54 -6.90 8.24
C THR A 91 -6.42 -8.42 8.19
N ASP A 92 -7.04 -9.05 7.21
CA ASP A 92 -6.90 -10.47 6.88
C ASP A 92 -6.25 -10.71 5.52
N GLN A 93 -5.89 -9.63 4.79
CA GLN A 93 -5.35 -9.77 3.44
C GLN A 93 -4.34 -8.68 3.12
N ILE A 94 -3.22 -9.08 2.53
CA ILE A 94 -2.18 -8.18 2.00
C ILE A 94 -2.07 -8.36 0.49
N VAL A 95 -2.06 -7.24 -0.22
CA VAL A 95 -1.79 -7.19 -1.66
C VAL A 95 -0.42 -6.54 -1.87
N LEU A 96 0.43 -7.21 -2.64
CA LEU A 96 1.75 -6.72 -3.00
C LEU A 96 1.84 -6.55 -4.52
N THR A 97 2.30 -5.38 -4.95
CA THR A 97 2.61 -5.10 -6.36
C THR A 97 4.03 -4.56 -6.47
N VAL A 98 4.85 -5.20 -7.31
CA VAL A 98 6.25 -4.85 -7.52
C VAL A 98 6.47 -4.52 -8.99
N GLY A 99 6.77 -3.26 -9.28
CA GLY A 99 7.03 -2.77 -10.63
C GLY A 99 8.52 -2.81 -10.94
N TYR A 100 8.85 -3.39 -12.09
CA TYR A 100 10.22 -3.47 -12.59
C TYR A 100 10.67 -2.18 -13.27
N ASP A 101 11.99 -1.99 -13.34
CA ASP A 101 12.58 -0.83 -13.98
C ASP A 101 12.67 -1.02 -15.51
N ILE A 102 12.64 0.10 -16.23
CA ILE A 102 12.81 0.13 -17.68
C ILE A 102 14.20 -0.36 -18.11
N GLU A 103 15.21 -0.23 -17.26
CA GLU A 103 16.58 -0.69 -17.51
C GLU A 103 16.64 -2.18 -17.87
N ASN A 104 15.71 -2.98 -17.38
CA ASN A 104 15.61 -4.40 -17.75
C ASN A 104 15.36 -4.61 -19.25
N LEU A 105 14.81 -3.63 -19.96
CA LEU A 105 14.53 -3.70 -21.41
C LEU A 105 15.42 -2.78 -22.24
N THR A 106 16.10 -1.81 -21.62
CA THR A 106 16.99 -0.86 -22.32
C THR A 106 18.45 -1.26 -22.26
N ASP A 107 18.86 -1.99 -21.23
CA ASP A 107 20.19 -2.60 -21.18
C ASP A 107 20.27 -3.80 -22.13
N PRO A 108 21.21 -3.82 -23.11
CA PRO A 108 21.27 -4.88 -24.14
C PRO A 108 21.49 -6.28 -23.57
N VAL A 109 22.19 -6.41 -22.45
CA VAL A 109 22.49 -7.71 -21.82
C VAL A 109 21.24 -8.22 -21.10
N ARG A 110 20.57 -7.36 -20.33
CA ARG A 110 19.33 -7.71 -19.61
C ARG A 110 18.18 -7.99 -20.56
N ALA A 111 17.99 -7.14 -21.57
CA ALA A 111 16.94 -7.29 -22.56
C ALA A 111 17.00 -8.62 -23.31
N LYS A 112 18.19 -9.13 -23.61
CA LYS A 112 18.37 -10.44 -24.26
C LYS A 112 17.99 -11.62 -23.37
N ARG A 113 18.05 -11.46 -22.05
CA ARG A 113 17.71 -12.52 -21.07
C ARG A 113 16.24 -12.52 -20.69
N TYR A 114 15.53 -11.40 -20.92
CA TYR A 114 14.14 -11.27 -20.55
C TYR A 114 13.22 -11.78 -21.66
N HIS A 115 12.47 -12.84 -21.36
CA HIS A 115 11.48 -13.45 -22.27
C HIS A 115 10.05 -13.37 -21.72
N GLY A 116 9.83 -12.55 -20.68
CA GLY A 116 8.53 -12.40 -20.05
C GLY A 116 7.63 -11.40 -20.76
N GLU A 117 6.45 -11.17 -20.19
CA GLU A 117 5.45 -10.24 -20.72
C GLU A 117 5.89 -8.78 -20.54
N VAL A 118 5.72 -7.98 -21.58
CA VAL A 118 6.04 -6.55 -21.62
C VAL A 118 4.74 -5.76 -21.62
N THR A 119 4.66 -4.75 -20.76
CA THR A 119 3.54 -3.81 -20.71
C THR A 119 4.00 -2.39 -21.02
N THR A 120 3.04 -1.50 -21.27
CA THR A 120 3.32 -0.08 -21.50
C THR A 120 2.88 0.71 -20.28
N ASP A 121 3.76 1.54 -19.75
CA ASP A 121 3.43 2.42 -18.64
C ASP A 121 2.60 3.64 -19.10
N ARG A 122 2.13 4.47 -18.16
CA ARG A 122 1.34 5.68 -18.46
C ARG A 122 2.08 6.73 -19.30
N TYR A 123 3.40 6.61 -19.44
CA TYR A 123 4.23 7.50 -20.26
C TYR A 123 4.55 6.90 -21.63
N GLY A 124 3.92 5.77 -22.00
CA GLY A 124 4.16 5.08 -23.27
C GLY A 124 5.44 4.26 -23.32
N ARG A 125 6.15 4.05 -22.19
CA ARG A 125 7.40 3.31 -22.15
C ARG A 125 7.14 1.83 -21.95
N LYS A 126 7.86 0.98 -22.68
CA LYS A 126 7.82 -0.47 -22.48
C LYS A 126 8.58 -0.84 -21.21
N ILE A 127 7.94 -1.61 -20.35
CA ILE A 127 8.50 -2.13 -19.09
C ILE A 127 8.10 -3.60 -18.93
N PRO A 128 8.87 -4.41 -18.19
CA PRO A 128 8.42 -5.75 -17.81
C PRO A 128 7.10 -5.67 -17.04
N LYS A 129 6.21 -6.65 -17.27
CA LYS A 129 4.96 -6.74 -16.50
C LYS A 129 5.27 -6.81 -15.02
N HIS A 130 4.59 -5.99 -14.22
CA HIS A 130 4.75 -5.96 -12.77
C HIS A 130 4.38 -7.31 -12.14
N ALA A 131 5.09 -7.68 -11.08
CA ALA A 131 4.68 -8.78 -10.22
C ALA A 131 3.54 -8.33 -9.31
N HIS A 132 2.51 -9.15 -9.19
CA HIS A 132 1.33 -8.85 -8.38
C HIS A 132 0.84 -10.11 -7.70
N GLY A 133 0.42 -9.99 -6.46
CA GLY A 133 -0.14 -11.12 -5.73
C GLY A 133 -0.83 -10.70 -4.45
N THR A 134 -1.53 -11.67 -3.88
CA THR A 134 -2.30 -11.54 -2.65
C THR A 134 -1.86 -12.61 -1.67
N ALA A 135 -1.71 -12.25 -0.40
CA ALA A 135 -1.55 -13.14 0.74
C ALA A 135 -2.75 -12.99 1.66
N ASN A 136 -3.47 -14.08 1.88
CA ASN A 136 -4.54 -14.15 2.86
C ASN A 136 -3.95 -14.59 4.21
N LEU A 137 -4.39 -13.94 5.26
CA LEU A 137 -4.09 -14.28 6.64
C LEU A 137 -5.25 -15.14 7.18
N GLN A 138 -4.96 -16.04 8.10
CA GLN A 138 -5.99 -16.93 8.64
C GLN A 138 -7.08 -16.15 9.40
N ASN A 139 -6.66 -15.10 10.11
CA ASN A 139 -7.54 -14.25 10.91
C ASN A 139 -7.18 -12.78 10.71
N HIS A 140 -8.14 -11.90 10.99
CA HIS A 140 -7.89 -10.47 11.09
C HIS A 140 -6.85 -10.18 12.16
N THR A 141 -5.74 -9.55 11.80
CA THR A 141 -4.62 -9.30 12.71
C THR A 141 -3.92 -7.96 12.41
N SER A 142 -3.26 -7.42 13.43
CA SER A 142 -2.26 -6.36 13.33
C SER A 142 -0.91 -6.81 13.92
N SER A 143 -0.63 -8.12 13.93
CA SER A 143 0.68 -8.65 14.28
C SER A 143 1.69 -8.36 13.19
N ALA A 144 2.73 -7.59 13.50
CA ALA A 144 3.81 -7.29 12.55
C ALA A 144 4.57 -8.56 12.16
N ILE A 145 4.74 -9.49 13.08
CA ILE A 145 5.44 -10.76 12.84
C ILE A 145 4.69 -11.52 11.74
N THR A 146 3.39 -11.77 11.94
CA THR A 146 2.58 -12.54 10.99
C THR A 146 2.44 -11.85 9.64
N VAL A 147 2.14 -10.55 9.64
CA VAL A 147 1.89 -9.81 8.39
C VAL A 147 3.16 -9.68 7.56
N VAL A 148 4.29 -9.38 8.20
CA VAL A 148 5.59 -9.26 7.51
C VAL A 148 6.03 -10.61 6.94
N GLU A 149 5.94 -11.69 7.72
CA GLU A 149 6.29 -13.04 7.26
C GLU A 149 5.48 -13.41 6.02
N LYS A 150 4.16 -13.27 6.06
CA LYS A 150 3.28 -13.58 4.92
C LYS A 150 3.52 -12.67 3.70
N THR A 151 3.86 -11.41 3.93
CA THR A 151 4.20 -10.50 2.83
C THR A 151 5.54 -10.87 2.17
N LEU A 152 6.52 -11.29 2.96
CA LEU A 152 7.83 -11.73 2.43
C LEU A 152 7.72 -13.09 1.72
N GLU A 153 6.94 -14.04 2.23
CA GLU A 153 6.61 -15.29 1.51
C GLU A 153 5.94 -14.99 0.17
N LEU A 154 4.99 -14.04 0.14
CA LEU A 154 4.34 -13.59 -1.08
C LEU A 154 5.35 -12.98 -2.04
N TYR A 155 6.22 -12.08 -1.56
CA TYR A 155 7.27 -11.45 -2.34
C TYR A 155 8.16 -12.51 -3.01
N ASP A 156 8.71 -13.44 -2.22
CA ASP A 156 9.61 -14.49 -2.69
C ASP A 156 8.94 -15.40 -3.74
N ARG A 157 7.61 -15.58 -3.66
CA ARG A 157 6.83 -16.37 -4.60
C ARG A 157 6.55 -15.67 -5.94
N ILE A 158 6.32 -14.36 -5.94
CA ILE A 158 5.85 -13.64 -7.14
C ILE A 158 6.96 -12.92 -7.90
N ILE A 159 8.11 -12.67 -7.25
CA ILE A 159 9.17 -11.87 -7.86
C ILE A 159 9.98 -12.65 -8.89
N ASN A 160 10.41 -11.97 -9.95
CA ASN A 160 11.49 -12.46 -10.79
C ASN A 160 12.82 -11.88 -10.24
N PRO A 161 13.70 -12.72 -9.66
CA PRO A 161 14.92 -12.25 -8.98
C PRO A 161 15.97 -11.65 -9.92
N ASP A 162 15.89 -11.94 -11.22
CA ASP A 162 16.84 -11.43 -12.23
C ASP A 162 16.53 -9.99 -12.67
N LEU A 163 15.35 -9.47 -12.32
CA LEU A 163 14.90 -8.15 -12.75
C LEU A 163 15.16 -7.08 -11.70
N LEU A 164 15.53 -5.91 -12.17
CA LEU A 164 15.65 -4.71 -11.35
C LEU A 164 14.27 -4.13 -11.04
N ILE A 165 14.08 -3.75 -9.79
CA ILE A 165 12.83 -3.26 -9.22
C ILE A 165 12.88 -1.75 -9.09
N ARG A 166 11.77 -1.05 -9.42
CA ARG A 166 11.64 0.40 -9.34
C ARG A 166 10.52 0.87 -8.43
N ARG A 167 9.45 0.08 -8.28
CA ARG A 167 8.25 0.48 -7.56
C ARG A 167 7.76 -0.65 -6.68
N ILE A 168 7.28 -0.30 -5.50
CA ILE A 168 6.72 -1.25 -4.54
C ILE A 168 5.43 -0.63 -3.98
N TYR A 169 4.34 -1.41 -3.96
CA TYR A 169 3.08 -1.05 -3.34
C TYR A 169 2.66 -2.19 -2.43
N VAL A 170 2.39 -1.87 -1.17
CA VAL A 170 1.86 -2.81 -0.17
C VAL A 170 0.52 -2.26 0.30
N THR A 171 -0.51 -3.08 0.27
CA THR A 171 -1.88 -2.68 0.65
C THR A 171 -2.48 -3.74 1.56
N ALA A 172 -2.96 -3.30 2.72
CA ALA A 172 -3.84 -4.09 3.59
C ALA A 172 -5.28 -3.92 3.09
N CYS A 173 -5.95 -5.03 2.80
CA CYS A 173 -7.34 -5.08 2.37
C CYS A 173 -8.23 -5.59 3.50
N HIS A 174 -9.56 -5.44 3.34
CA HIS A 174 -10.56 -5.84 4.33
C HIS A 174 -10.25 -5.27 5.73
N VAL A 175 -9.77 -4.02 5.75
CA VAL A 175 -9.41 -3.34 7.00
C VAL A 175 -10.67 -3.08 7.82
N ARG A 176 -10.65 -3.49 9.08
CA ARG A 176 -11.76 -3.35 10.04
C ARG A 176 -11.22 -2.88 11.38
N THR A 177 -12.10 -2.37 12.24
CA THR A 177 -11.71 -2.12 13.62
C THR A 177 -11.54 -3.44 14.39
N GLU A 178 -10.67 -3.47 15.38
CA GLU A 178 -10.50 -4.65 16.24
C GLU A 178 -11.82 -5.10 16.88
N GLN A 179 -12.67 -4.14 17.24
CA GLN A 179 -13.97 -4.42 17.88
C GLN A 179 -14.94 -5.15 16.91
N GLU A 180 -14.96 -4.75 15.64
CA GLU A 180 -15.77 -5.40 14.61
C GLU A 180 -15.27 -6.82 14.32
N ALA A 181 -13.95 -7.00 14.20
CA ALA A 181 -13.35 -8.30 13.96
C ALA A 181 -13.59 -9.29 15.13
N GLN A 182 -13.53 -8.81 16.38
CA GLN A 182 -13.83 -9.62 17.56
C GLN A 182 -15.29 -10.05 17.64
N LYS A 183 -16.23 -9.18 17.25
CA LYS A 183 -17.66 -9.53 17.25
C LYS A 183 -17.97 -10.65 16.26
N GLU A 184 -17.40 -10.65 15.07
CA GLU A 184 -17.63 -11.71 14.08
C GLU A 184 -17.10 -13.06 14.55
N GLN A 185 -15.94 -13.12 15.19
CA GLN A 185 -15.40 -14.36 15.77
C GLN A 185 -16.30 -14.94 16.86
N THR A 186 -17.06 -14.10 17.56
CA THR A 186 -18.00 -14.56 18.61
C THR A 186 -19.27 -15.16 18.01
N TYR A 187 -19.63 -14.86 16.76
CA TYR A 187 -20.79 -15.41 16.05
C TYR A 187 -20.48 -16.70 15.26
N GLU A 188 -19.22 -17.07 15.07
CA GLU A 188 -18.88 -18.40 14.60
C GLU A 188 -19.33 -19.40 15.67
N GLN A 189 -20.30 -20.22 15.27
CA GLN A 189 -21.03 -21.19 16.04
C GLN A 189 -20.10 -21.91 17.02
N MET A 190 -20.22 -21.59 18.32
CA MET A 190 -19.57 -22.36 19.38
C MET A 190 -20.04 -23.79 19.25
N SER A 191 -19.17 -24.68 18.81
CA SER A 191 -19.43 -26.12 18.82
C SER A 191 -19.61 -26.53 20.24
N LEU A 192 -20.53 -27.48 20.48
CA LEU A 192 -20.77 -28.08 21.83
C LEU A 192 -19.49 -28.68 22.42
N PHE A 193 -18.45 -28.86 21.63
CA PHE A 193 -17.14 -29.40 21.97
C PHE A 193 -16.07 -28.33 22.24
N ASP A 194 -16.36 -27.03 22.06
CA ASP A 194 -15.43 -25.92 22.32
C ASP A 194 -15.30 -25.56 23.84
N PHE A 195 -15.91 -26.33 24.70
CA PHE A 195 -15.63 -26.30 26.15
C PHE A 195 -14.32 -27.00 26.55
N ALA A 196 -13.51 -27.43 25.57
CA ALA A 196 -12.17 -27.91 25.83
C ALA A 196 -11.33 -26.75 26.39
N GLU A 197 -10.70 -26.96 27.54
CA GLU A 197 -9.76 -26.00 28.13
C GLU A 197 -8.75 -25.54 27.09
N GLU A 198 -8.54 -24.21 26.97
CA GLU A 198 -7.52 -23.65 26.09
C GLU A 198 -6.19 -24.37 26.31
N THR A 199 -5.61 -24.88 25.22
CA THR A 199 -4.31 -25.55 25.31
C THR A 199 -3.23 -24.56 25.76
N GLU A 200 -2.18 -25.06 26.42
CA GLU A 200 -1.05 -24.20 26.85
C GLU A 200 -0.40 -23.47 25.65
N GLU A 201 -0.42 -24.07 24.46
CA GLU A 201 0.04 -23.45 23.24
C GLU A 201 -0.83 -22.25 22.83
N GLN A 202 -2.15 -22.35 22.91
CA GLN A 202 -3.07 -21.25 22.61
C GLN A 202 -2.91 -20.08 23.60
N LYS A 203 -2.73 -20.40 24.89
CA LYS A 203 -2.45 -19.40 25.93
C LYS A 203 -1.13 -18.68 25.68
N ALA A 204 -0.07 -19.44 25.32
CA ALA A 204 1.24 -18.87 25.00
C ALA A 204 1.17 -17.96 23.76
N GLN A 205 0.44 -18.36 22.73
CA GLN A 205 0.24 -17.56 21.50
C GLN A 205 -0.53 -16.26 21.80
N LYS A 206 -1.60 -16.31 22.59
CA LYS A 206 -2.33 -15.11 23.02
C LYS A 206 -1.44 -14.15 23.80
N GLN A 207 -0.62 -14.68 24.72
CA GLN A 207 0.33 -13.85 25.48
C GLN A 207 1.38 -13.21 24.60
N ALA A 208 1.91 -13.94 23.59
CA ALA A 208 2.88 -13.41 22.64
C ALA A 208 2.28 -12.25 21.81
N LEU A 209 1.07 -12.41 21.29
CA LEU A 209 0.34 -11.37 20.58
C LEU A 209 0.09 -10.12 21.45
N GLN A 210 -0.26 -10.33 22.72
CA GLN A 210 -0.47 -9.23 23.67
C GLN A 210 0.83 -8.45 23.94
N LYS A 211 1.95 -9.16 24.14
CA LYS A 211 3.28 -8.53 24.30
C LYS A 211 3.71 -7.77 23.06
N GLU A 212 3.51 -8.35 21.88
CA GLU A 212 3.78 -7.68 20.60
C GLU A 212 2.99 -6.37 20.47
N LYS A 213 1.69 -6.42 20.75
CA LYS A 213 0.81 -5.23 20.70
C LYS A 213 1.24 -4.14 21.67
N GLN A 214 1.65 -4.50 22.89
CA GLN A 214 2.20 -3.55 23.87
C GLN A 214 3.49 -2.90 23.36
N MET A 215 4.38 -3.69 22.78
CA MET A 215 5.62 -3.19 22.18
C MET A 215 5.34 -2.23 21.01
N GLN A 216 4.41 -2.57 20.11
CA GLN A 216 4.00 -1.71 18.99
C GLN A 216 3.44 -0.36 19.50
N LYS A 217 2.58 -0.38 20.53
CA LYS A 217 2.06 0.86 21.16
C LYS A 217 3.16 1.70 21.80
N ALA A 218 4.12 1.06 22.48
CA ALA A 218 5.27 1.76 23.03
C ALA A 218 6.15 2.39 21.92
N MET A 219 6.38 1.68 20.83
CA MET A 219 7.10 2.22 19.66
C MET A 219 6.37 3.43 19.05
N LEU A 220 5.05 3.36 18.90
CA LEU A 220 4.24 4.47 18.41
C LEU A 220 4.36 5.69 19.34
N SER A 221 4.23 5.51 20.65
CA SER A 221 4.37 6.58 21.62
C SER A 221 5.74 7.26 21.56
N ILE A 222 6.81 6.48 21.40
CA ILE A 222 8.17 7.02 21.24
C ILE A 222 8.29 7.81 19.92
N LYS A 223 7.78 7.25 18.81
CA LYS A 223 7.81 7.91 17.49
C LYS A 223 7.00 9.22 17.48
N GLN A 224 5.84 9.25 18.13
CA GLN A 224 5.01 10.45 18.25
C GLN A 224 5.69 11.54 19.07
N ARG A 225 6.38 11.18 20.18
CA ARG A 225 7.00 12.13 21.08
C ARG A 225 8.36 12.64 20.59
N TYR A 226 9.15 11.78 19.97
CA TYR A 226 10.57 12.08 19.65
C TYR A 226 10.86 12.03 18.15
N GLY A 227 9.86 11.80 17.30
CA GLY A 227 9.98 11.74 15.85
C GLY A 227 10.12 10.32 15.29
N LYS A 228 9.82 10.19 13.99
CA LYS A 228 9.70 8.88 13.30
C LYS A 228 11.00 8.04 13.34
N ASN A 229 12.16 8.68 13.47
CA ASN A 229 13.46 8.01 13.52
C ASN A 229 13.98 7.77 14.94
N ALA A 230 13.22 8.12 15.99
CA ALA A 230 13.64 7.95 17.38
C ALA A 230 13.82 6.47 17.78
N ILE A 231 13.06 5.57 17.17
CA ILE A 231 13.22 4.13 17.33
C ILE A 231 13.11 3.45 15.97
N LEU A 232 14.11 2.62 15.65
CA LEU A 232 14.23 1.91 14.38
C LEU A 232 14.53 0.43 14.63
N LYS A 233 14.10 -0.44 13.72
CA LYS A 233 14.46 -1.86 13.73
C LYS A 233 15.87 -2.04 13.13
N GLY A 234 16.59 -3.08 13.51
CA GLY A 234 17.91 -3.41 12.94
C GLY A 234 17.90 -3.54 11.41
N THR A 235 16.78 -3.96 10.81
CA THR A 235 16.59 -4.02 9.36
C THR A 235 16.70 -2.67 8.67
N ASN A 236 16.37 -1.57 9.35
CA ASN A 236 16.47 -0.20 8.81
C ASN A 236 17.91 0.31 8.66
N PHE A 237 18.90 -0.47 9.09
CA PHE A 237 20.33 -0.17 8.96
C PHE A 237 21.03 -1.07 7.92
N LYS A 238 20.31 -2.02 7.31
CA LYS A 238 20.85 -2.86 6.25
C LYS A 238 21.08 -2.05 4.98
N GLU A 239 21.99 -2.51 4.13
CA GLU A 239 22.21 -1.94 2.81
C GLU A 239 20.94 -2.07 1.96
N GLY A 240 20.49 -0.97 1.35
CA GLY A 240 19.24 -0.92 0.60
C GLY A 240 18.01 -0.49 1.42
N ALA A 241 18.11 -0.39 2.76
CA ALA A 241 17.04 0.15 3.60
C ALA A 241 16.75 1.63 3.28
N THR A 242 15.49 2.01 3.21
CA THR A 242 15.04 3.35 2.80
C THR A 242 14.28 4.10 3.89
N MET A 243 13.83 3.41 4.93
CA MET A 243 12.91 3.97 5.94
C MET A 243 13.45 5.24 6.62
N ARG A 244 14.74 5.27 6.96
CA ARG A 244 15.35 6.43 7.63
C ARG A 244 15.25 7.70 6.78
N GLN A 245 15.51 7.58 5.47
CA GLN A 245 15.39 8.70 4.52
C GLN A 245 13.92 9.06 4.29
N ARG A 246 13.06 8.05 4.14
CA ARG A 246 11.63 8.22 3.90
C ARG A 246 10.92 8.94 5.05
N ASN A 247 11.30 8.68 6.28
CA ASN A 247 10.76 9.36 7.46
C ASN A 247 11.03 10.87 7.49
N GLY A 248 12.06 11.35 6.78
CA GLY A 248 12.38 12.77 6.60
C GLY A 248 11.73 13.42 5.36
N GLN A 249 10.86 12.70 4.64
CA GLN A 249 10.17 13.23 3.46
C GLN A 249 8.75 13.69 3.80
N ILE A 250 8.30 14.75 3.11
CA ILE A 250 6.93 15.25 3.15
C ILE A 250 6.33 15.04 1.77
N GLY A 251 5.25 14.24 1.67
CA GLY A 251 4.60 13.94 0.40
C GLY A 251 5.49 13.24 -0.65
N GLY A 252 6.52 12.50 -0.19
CA GLY A 252 7.48 11.82 -1.08
C GLY A 252 8.66 12.68 -1.55
N HIS A 253 8.73 13.93 -1.13
CA HIS A 253 9.81 14.87 -1.44
C HIS A 253 10.62 15.22 -0.17
N ARG A 254 11.89 15.54 -0.35
CA ARG A 254 12.68 16.10 0.74
C ARG A 254 12.17 17.51 1.05
N ALA A 255 11.90 17.78 2.32
CA ALA A 255 11.61 19.13 2.83
C ALA A 255 12.88 19.98 2.79
#